data_e1c12f84ce5d675f0ffd970eb8e26c46
#
_entry.id   e1c12f84ce5d675f0ffd970eb8e26c46
#
_cell.length_a   1.000
_cell.length_b   1.000
_cell.length_c   1.000
_cell.angle_alpha   90.00
_cell.angle_beta   90.00
_cell.angle_gamma   90.00
#
_symmetry.space_group_name_H-M   'P 1'
#
loop_
_entity.id
_entity.type
_entity.pdbx_description
1 polymer ?
#
loop_
_entity_poly.entity_id
_entity_poly.type
_entity_poly.pdbx_seq_one_letter_code
_entity_poly.pdbx_strand_id
1 'polypeptide(L)'
;MFTKILDRLDFLRRIIINFFFIIFLTIFLIGIFIFPFFSNDNVDVKGHILSLKTNDISDKNSSYLNPQSNLTIYEVVKAFEIASEDDDVEIIFIDISYLNISSVSAYEVGKSINLLKEKGKKVIAYGDFLTQSQYLLASYANEIILNPFGMVYLEGFKKYQIYLKEFLINNKINVNTFVAGDYKSATEIFTNSEMSLEDKQQSKVFLTDL
;
A
#
# COMPACT_ATOMS: atom_id res chain seq x y z
N MET A 1 35.45 31.52 -55.56
CA MET A 1 34.45 32.23 -54.69
C MET A 1 33.63 31.20 -53.85
N PHE A 2 33.25 30.11 -54.39
CA PHE A 2 32.41 29.07 -53.74
C PHE A 2 33.14 28.34 -52.60
N THR A 3 34.43 28.04 -52.71
CA THR A 3 35.24 27.39 -51.69
C THR A 3 35.36 28.23 -50.41
N LYS A 4 35.54 29.54 -50.53
CA LYS A 4 35.59 30.45 -49.37
C LYS A 4 34.25 30.57 -48.61
N ILE A 5 33.11 30.32 -49.27
CA ILE A 5 31.78 30.27 -48.61
C ILE A 5 31.63 28.97 -47.84
N LEU A 6 32.06 27.84 -48.40
CA LEU A 6 32.06 26.53 -47.73
C LEU A 6 32.96 26.52 -46.49
N ASP A 7 34.17 27.09 -46.59
CA ASP A 7 35.10 27.21 -45.43
C ASP A 7 34.51 28.06 -44.31
N ARG A 8 33.78 29.14 -44.64
CA ARG A 8 33.08 29.96 -43.64
C ARG A 8 31.91 29.24 -42.99
N LEU A 9 31.15 28.46 -43.76
CA LEU A 9 30.06 27.63 -43.24
C LEU A 9 30.55 26.54 -42.33
N ASP A 10 31.63 25.86 -42.67
CA ASP A 10 32.29 24.84 -41.81
C ASP A 10 32.86 25.46 -40.54
N PHE A 11 33.44 26.64 -40.62
CA PHE A 11 33.89 27.39 -39.46
C PHE A 11 32.77 27.75 -38.52
N LEU A 12 31.64 28.28 -39.04
CA LEU A 12 30.44 28.60 -38.26
C LEU A 12 29.84 27.34 -37.63
N ARG A 13 29.75 26.22 -38.38
CA ARG A 13 29.27 24.96 -37.86
C ARG A 13 30.11 24.46 -36.65
N ARG A 14 31.42 24.55 -36.73
CA ARG A 14 32.35 24.16 -35.65
C ARG A 14 32.15 25.05 -34.40
N ILE A 15 31.94 26.38 -34.60
CA ILE A 15 31.68 27.28 -33.48
C ILE A 15 30.36 26.91 -32.79
N ILE A 16 29.31 26.68 -33.56
CA ILE A 16 28.01 26.31 -33.02
C ILE A 16 28.08 24.98 -32.25
N ILE A 17 28.72 23.97 -32.82
CA ILE A 17 28.90 22.66 -32.16
C ILE A 17 29.69 22.81 -30.85
N ASN A 18 30.82 23.52 -30.86
CA ASN A 18 31.62 23.76 -29.68
C ASN A 18 30.87 24.55 -28.60
N PHE A 19 30.07 25.54 -29.01
CA PHE A 19 29.23 26.32 -28.10
C PHE A 19 28.19 25.42 -27.36
N PHE A 20 27.46 24.57 -28.13
CA PHE A 20 26.53 23.62 -27.52
C PHE A 20 27.21 22.58 -26.66
N PHE A 21 28.40 22.12 -27.05
CA PHE A 21 29.19 21.18 -26.27
C PHE A 21 29.66 21.80 -24.94
N ILE A 22 30.06 23.07 -24.92
CA ILE A 22 30.42 23.79 -23.71
C ILE A 22 29.23 23.96 -22.80
N ILE A 23 28.05 24.33 -23.34
CA ILE A 23 26.81 24.44 -22.56
C ILE A 23 26.44 23.09 -21.96
N PHE A 24 26.46 22.03 -22.75
CA PHE A 24 26.18 20.68 -22.27
C PHE A 24 27.15 20.26 -21.16
N LEU A 25 28.44 20.51 -21.34
CA LEU A 25 29.48 20.18 -20.35
C LEU A 25 29.27 20.98 -19.05
N THR A 26 28.92 22.26 -19.14
CA THR A 26 28.64 23.09 -17.96
C THR A 26 27.39 22.62 -17.23
N ILE A 27 26.30 22.29 -17.91
CA ILE A 27 25.08 21.75 -17.30
C ILE A 27 25.38 20.38 -16.65
N PHE A 28 26.16 19.54 -17.34
CA PHE A 28 26.55 18.23 -16.81
C PHE A 28 27.41 18.34 -15.54
N LEU A 29 28.38 19.24 -15.53
CA LEU A 29 29.22 19.51 -14.36
C LEU A 29 28.40 20.11 -13.21
N ILE A 30 27.50 21.05 -13.51
CA ILE A 30 26.56 21.60 -12.53
C ILE A 30 25.70 20.47 -11.96
N GLY A 31 25.19 19.56 -12.80
CA GLY A 31 24.43 18.39 -12.36
C GLY A 31 25.23 17.50 -11.40
N ILE A 32 26.49 17.20 -11.72
CA ILE A 32 27.37 16.39 -10.84
C ILE A 32 27.65 17.09 -9.51
N PHE A 33 27.84 18.41 -9.51
CA PHE A 33 28.14 19.17 -8.30
C PHE A 33 26.91 19.52 -7.46
N ILE A 34 25.76 19.74 -8.09
CA ILE A 34 24.52 20.14 -7.40
C ILE A 34 23.70 18.91 -6.98
N PHE A 35 23.71 17.81 -7.76
CA PHE A 35 22.94 16.61 -7.45
C PHE A 35 23.27 16.00 -6.08
N PRO A 36 24.53 15.90 -5.63
CA PRO A 36 24.85 15.46 -4.26
C PRO A 36 24.32 16.40 -3.18
N PHE A 37 24.19 17.70 -3.49
CA PHE A 37 23.67 18.70 -2.54
C PHE A 37 22.16 18.60 -2.35
N PHE A 38 21.43 18.12 -3.36
CA PHE A 38 19.98 17.87 -3.26
C PHE A 38 19.64 16.43 -2.81
N SER A 39 20.60 15.49 -2.90
CA SER A 39 20.40 14.09 -2.47
C SER A 39 20.87 13.80 -1.04
N ASN A 40 21.40 14.80 -0.34
CA ASN A 40 21.85 14.68 1.05
C ASN A 40 20.98 15.52 1.98
N ASP A 41 19.68 15.31 1.98
CA ASP A 41 18.93 15.41 3.21
C ASP A 41 19.12 14.11 4.00
N ASN A 42 20.36 13.80 4.34
CA ASN A 42 20.62 13.14 5.59
C ASN A 42 20.22 14.16 6.67
N VAL A 43 18.97 14.23 6.96
CA VAL A 43 18.49 14.74 8.23
C VAL A 43 19.18 13.84 9.23
N ASP A 44 20.25 14.33 9.86
CA ASP A 44 20.85 13.73 11.04
C ASP A 44 19.81 13.85 12.15
N VAL A 45 18.79 12.99 12.05
CA VAL A 45 17.75 12.83 13.05
C VAL A 45 18.41 12.07 14.19
N LYS A 46 19.18 12.79 14.99
CA LYS A 46 19.39 12.42 16.40
C LYS A 46 18.06 12.52 17.12
N GLY A 47 17.13 11.68 16.71
CA GLY A 47 15.81 11.59 17.25
C GLY A 47 15.40 10.15 17.25
N HIS A 48 15.29 9.58 18.38
CA HIS A 48 14.92 8.22 18.73
C HIS A 48 13.53 7.78 18.22
N ILE A 49 12.88 8.53 17.33
CA ILE A 49 11.52 8.26 16.85
C ILE A 49 11.51 8.14 15.32
N LEU A 50 11.18 6.94 14.82
CA LEU A 50 10.83 6.71 13.41
C LEU A 50 9.32 6.89 13.24
N SER A 51 8.90 7.79 12.35
CA SER A 51 7.48 7.99 12.05
C SER A 51 7.12 7.39 10.70
N LEU A 52 6.13 6.49 10.69
CA LEU A 52 5.50 5.98 9.48
C LEU A 52 4.16 6.71 9.30
N LYS A 53 4.04 7.45 8.19
CA LYS A 53 2.81 8.07 7.75
C LYS A 53 2.63 7.85 6.26
N THR A 54 1.60 7.12 5.87
CA THR A 54 1.25 6.85 4.47
C THR A 54 -0.25 6.71 4.32
N ASN A 55 -0.75 6.99 3.12
CA ASN A 55 -2.19 6.87 2.83
C ASN A 55 -2.57 5.47 2.34
N ASP A 56 -1.62 4.69 1.86
CA ASP A 56 -1.89 3.35 1.33
C ASP A 56 -0.69 2.42 1.50
N ILE A 57 -0.96 1.20 1.91
CA ILE A 57 0.01 0.09 1.91
C ILE A 57 -0.62 -1.05 1.12
N SER A 58 -0.03 -1.36 -0.03
CA SER A 58 -0.55 -2.37 -0.94
C SER A 58 0.54 -3.26 -1.52
N ASP A 59 0.15 -4.41 -2.09
CA ASP A 59 1.07 -5.34 -2.75
C ASP A 59 1.59 -4.83 -4.11
N LYS A 60 0.99 -3.75 -4.64
CA LYS A 60 1.29 -3.27 -5.99
C LYS A 60 2.04 -1.96 -5.92
N ASN A 61 3.17 -1.91 -6.61
CA ASN A 61 3.81 -0.64 -6.91
C ASN A 61 2.82 0.27 -7.65
N SER A 62 2.72 1.51 -7.21
CA SER A 62 1.97 2.53 -7.93
C SER A 62 2.47 2.62 -9.36
N SER A 63 1.55 2.78 -10.31
CA SER A 63 1.86 2.92 -11.74
C SER A 63 2.95 3.98 -11.95
N TYR A 64 3.86 3.72 -12.88
CA TYR A 64 4.89 4.67 -13.35
C TYR A 64 4.33 6.07 -13.72
N LEU A 65 3.01 6.18 -13.90
CA LEU A 65 2.32 7.41 -14.28
C LEU A 65 1.80 8.22 -13.08
N ASN A 66 1.82 7.66 -11.87
CA ASN A 66 1.42 8.36 -10.66
C ASN A 66 2.35 7.97 -9.51
N PRO A 67 3.48 8.66 -9.33
CA PRO A 67 4.45 8.38 -8.28
C PRO A 67 4.00 8.92 -6.91
N GLN A 68 2.70 9.00 -6.64
CA GLN A 68 2.24 9.26 -5.29
C GLN A 68 2.64 8.06 -4.42
N SER A 69 3.32 8.37 -3.36
CA SER A 69 4.01 7.54 -2.39
C SER A 69 3.13 6.52 -1.67
N ASN A 70 2.64 5.54 -2.41
CA ASN A 70 2.07 4.36 -1.80
C ASN A 70 3.23 3.43 -1.47
N LEU A 71 3.39 3.11 -0.20
CA LEU A 71 4.39 2.14 0.22
C LEU A 71 3.88 0.73 -0.09
N THR A 72 4.77 -0.12 -0.57
CA THR A 72 4.48 -1.55 -0.66
C THR A 72 4.65 -2.20 0.72
N ILE A 73 3.98 -3.33 0.95
CA ILE A 73 4.18 -4.14 2.16
C ILE A 73 5.66 -4.46 2.34
N TYR A 74 6.35 -4.84 1.26
CA TYR A 74 7.77 -5.15 1.28
C TYR A 74 8.62 -3.97 1.78
N GLU A 75 8.36 -2.75 1.31
CA GLU A 75 9.10 -1.56 1.72
C GLU A 75 8.88 -1.26 3.20
N VAL A 76 7.64 -1.39 3.70
CA VAL A 76 7.33 -1.18 5.13
C VAL A 76 8.00 -2.24 6.00
N VAL A 77 7.88 -3.52 5.64
CA VAL A 77 8.53 -4.62 6.38
C VAL A 77 10.05 -4.43 6.38
N LYS A 78 10.63 -4.08 5.23
CA LYS A 78 12.08 -3.83 5.12
C LYS A 78 12.53 -2.63 5.94
N ALA A 79 11.75 -1.55 5.97
CA ALA A 79 12.03 -0.39 6.81
C ALA A 79 11.99 -0.76 8.30
N PHE A 80 11.03 -1.60 8.72
CA PHE A 80 10.95 -2.07 10.10
C PHE A 80 12.07 -3.04 10.47
N GLU A 81 12.51 -3.91 9.55
CA GLU A 81 13.70 -4.73 9.75
C GLU A 81 14.94 -3.85 10.01
N ILE A 82 15.17 -2.84 9.16
CA ILE A 82 16.30 -1.92 9.32
C ILE A 82 16.18 -1.17 10.65
N ALA A 83 15.00 -0.63 10.97
CA ALA A 83 14.77 0.07 12.22
C ALA A 83 14.94 -0.82 13.46
N SER A 84 14.69 -2.13 13.33
CA SER A 84 14.88 -3.09 14.43
C SER A 84 16.34 -3.27 14.84
N GLU A 85 17.26 -3.13 13.88
CA GLU A 85 18.71 -3.28 14.08
C GLU A 85 19.42 -1.92 14.33
N ASP A 86 18.71 -0.80 14.20
CA ASP A 86 19.26 0.54 14.40
C ASP A 86 19.15 0.95 15.88
N ASP A 87 20.28 1.07 16.55
CA ASP A 87 20.34 1.44 17.97
C ASP A 87 19.88 2.87 18.25
N ASP A 88 19.90 3.75 17.24
CA ASP A 88 19.45 5.14 17.37
C ASP A 88 17.90 5.26 17.33
N VAL A 89 17.19 4.21 16.88
CA VAL A 89 15.72 4.16 16.86
C VAL A 89 15.18 3.47 18.11
N GLU A 90 14.52 4.19 18.99
CA GLU A 90 13.88 3.64 20.19
C GLU A 90 12.37 3.48 20.05
N ILE A 91 11.74 4.41 19.35
CA ILE A 91 10.27 4.48 19.20
C ILE A 91 9.89 4.49 17.73
N ILE A 92 8.90 3.69 17.38
CA ILE A 92 8.25 3.73 16.08
C ILE A 92 6.83 4.29 16.27
N PHE A 93 6.54 5.41 15.62
CA PHE A 93 5.23 6.04 15.63
C PHE A 93 4.53 5.78 14.29
N ILE A 94 3.35 5.18 14.32
CA ILE A 94 2.57 4.82 13.12
C ILE A 94 1.28 5.63 13.14
N ASP A 95 1.15 6.61 12.24
CA ASP A 95 -0.09 7.35 12.01
C ASP A 95 -0.95 6.58 10.99
N ILE A 96 -2.00 5.93 11.48
CA ILE A 96 -2.90 5.11 10.69
C ILE A 96 -4.24 5.79 10.39
N SER A 97 -4.40 7.08 10.71
CA SER A 97 -5.67 7.81 10.59
C SER A 97 -6.28 7.74 9.19
N TYR A 98 -5.44 7.80 8.16
CA TYR A 98 -5.86 7.78 6.74
C TYR A 98 -5.31 6.58 5.97
N LEU A 99 -4.75 5.60 6.68
CA LEU A 99 -4.12 4.45 6.08
C LEU A 99 -5.17 3.51 5.47
N ASN A 100 -5.16 3.37 4.15
CA ASN A 100 -5.89 2.30 3.47
C ASN A 100 -5.05 1.03 3.50
N ILE A 101 -5.53 0.01 4.18
CA ILE A 101 -4.83 -1.25 4.35
C ILE A 101 -5.82 -2.41 4.38
N SER A 102 -5.52 -3.50 3.68
CA SER A 102 -6.29 -4.73 3.77
C SER A 102 -6.00 -5.48 5.08
N SER A 103 -6.90 -6.34 5.53
CA SER A 103 -6.66 -7.16 6.72
C SER A 103 -5.44 -8.09 6.56
N VAL A 104 -5.19 -8.59 5.35
CA VAL A 104 -4.01 -9.42 5.04
C VAL A 104 -2.74 -8.60 5.15
N SER A 105 -2.72 -7.41 4.55
CA SER A 105 -1.57 -6.49 4.64
C SER A 105 -1.33 -6.04 6.08
N ALA A 106 -2.39 -5.76 6.84
CA ALA A 106 -2.31 -5.40 8.25
C ALA A 106 -1.70 -6.53 9.10
N TYR A 107 -2.03 -7.77 8.80
CA TYR A 107 -1.46 -8.94 9.45
C TYR A 107 0.04 -9.10 9.14
N GLU A 108 0.44 -8.97 7.88
CA GLU A 108 1.85 -9.09 7.48
C GLU A 108 2.72 -7.97 8.06
N VAL A 109 2.26 -6.72 7.99
CA VAL A 109 2.94 -5.58 8.62
C VAL A 109 2.96 -5.75 10.16
N GLY A 110 1.87 -6.26 10.74
CA GLY A 110 1.77 -6.54 12.17
C GLY A 110 2.84 -7.51 12.67
N LYS A 111 3.16 -8.55 11.88
CA LYS A 111 4.28 -9.47 12.22
C LYS A 111 5.61 -8.74 12.33
N SER A 112 5.90 -7.79 11.45
CA SER A 112 7.14 -7.01 11.53
C SER A 112 7.17 -6.06 12.72
N ILE A 113 5.99 -5.61 13.20
CA ILE A 113 5.89 -4.87 14.47
C ILE A 113 6.29 -5.76 15.66
N ASN A 114 5.91 -7.03 15.66
CA ASN A 114 6.36 -7.95 16.72
C ASN A 114 7.89 -8.09 16.74
N LEU A 115 8.53 -8.16 15.56
CA LEU A 115 10.00 -8.17 15.49
C LEU A 115 10.62 -6.93 16.14
N LEU A 116 10.08 -5.72 15.86
CA LEU A 116 10.51 -4.48 16.52
C LEU A 116 10.41 -4.58 18.04
N LYS A 117 9.30 -5.12 18.55
CA LYS A 117 9.07 -5.29 20.02
C LYS A 117 10.05 -6.30 20.62
N GLU A 118 10.34 -7.41 19.93
CA GLU A 118 11.34 -8.40 20.36
C GLU A 118 12.75 -7.81 20.43
N LYS A 119 13.05 -6.82 19.60
CA LYS A 119 14.30 -6.04 19.62
C LYS A 119 14.28 -4.87 20.64
N GLY A 120 13.24 -4.77 21.45
CA GLY A 120 13.12 -3.77 22.52
C GLY A 120 12.62 -2.40 22.06
N LYS A 121 12.19 -2.26 20.81
CA LYS A 121 11.62 -0.99 20.30
C LYS A 121 10.21 -0.80 20.82
N LYS A 122 9.83 0.43 21.14
CA LYS A 122 8.44 0.77 21.49
C LYS A 122 7.68 1.20 20.25
N VAL A 123 6.54 0.56 19.97
CA VAL A 123 5.67 0.91 18.83
C VAL A 123 4.40 1.56 19.35
N ILE A 124 4.07 2.73 18.82
CA ILE A 124 2.87 3.50 19.14
C ILE A 124 2.06 3.69 17.86
N ALA A 125 0.80 3.28 17.88
CA ALA A 125 -0.14 3.51 16.80
C ALA A 125 -1.10 4.64 17.17
N TYR A 126 -1.27 5.60 16.25
CA TYR A 126 -2.21 6.71 16.41
C TYR A 126 -3.28 6.65 15.33
N GLY A 127 -4.52 6.98 15.71
CA GLY A 127 -5.61 7.09 14.75
C GLY A 127 -6.73 8.03 15.19
N ASP A 128 -7.38 8.67 14.21
CA ASP A 128 -8.58 9.48 14.41
C ASP A 128 -9.83 8.61 14.31
N PHE A 129 -9.91 7.80 13.26
CA PHE A 129 -10.97 6.83 13.03
C PHE A 129 -10.31 5.52 12.58
N LEU A 130 -10.60 4.43 13.28
CA LEU A 130 -10.02 3.13 12.99
C LEU A 130 -11.06 2.15 12.45
N THR A 131 -10.89 1.74 11.21
CA THR A 131 -11.58 0.58 10.63
C THR A 131 -11.04 -0.72 11.22
N GLN A 132 -11.72 -1.82 10.99
CA GLN A 132 -11.31 -3.14 11.48
C GLN A 132 -9.88 -3.52 11.05
N SER A 133 -9.49 -3.27 9.79
CA SER A 133 -8.14 -3.58 9.31
C SER A 133 -7.08 -2.67 9.93
N GLN A 134 -7.39 -1.39 10.10
CA GLN A 134 -6.51 -0.44 10.80
C GLN A 134 -6.36 -0.81 12.27
N TYR A 135 -7.45 -1.17 12.95
CA TYR A 135 -7.40 -1.62 14.33
C TYR A 135 -6.63 -2.94 14.49
N LEU A 136 -6.76 -3.85 13.52
CA LEU A 136 -5.94 -5.07 13.48
C LEU A 136 -4.44 -4.72 13.46
N LEU A 137 -4.02 -3.78 12.59
CA LEU A 137 -2.64 -3.32 12.57
C LEU A 137 -2.25 -2.66 13.91
N ALA A 138 -3.09 -1.76 14.43
CA ALA A 138 -2.85 -1.08 15.71
C ALA A 138 -2.68 -2.06 16.87
N SER A 139 -3.40 -3.19 16.85
CA SER A 139 -3.36 -4.20 17.93
C SER A 139 -1.99 -4.85 18.13
N TYR A 140 -1.10 -4.78 17.15
CA TYR A 140 0.28 -5.23 17.27
C TYR A 140 1.18 -4.24 18.00
N ALA A 141 0.80 -2.95 18.10
CA ALA A 141 1.58 -1.92 18.79
C ALA A 141 1.61 -2.15 20.30
N ASN A 142 2.58 -1.50 21.00
CA ASN A 142 2.61 -1.48 22.46
C ASN A 142 1.52 -0.58 23.03
N GLU A 143 1.17 0.48 22.27
CA GLU A 143 0.21 1.49 22.72
C GLU A 143 -0.61 1.98 21.53
N ILE A 144 -1.91 2.11 21.73
CA ILE A 144 -2.84 2.68 20.76
C ILE A 144 -3.36 3.99 21.30
N ILE A 145 -3.13 5.08 20.58
CA ILE A 145 -3.63 6.40 20.88
C ILE A 145 -4.78 6.73 19.93
N LEU A 146 -5.97 6.81 20.45
CA LEU A 146 -7.15 7.25 19.69
C LEU A 146 -7.43 8.72 19.99
N ASN A 147 -7.72 9.50 18.95
CA ASN A 147 -8.21 10.87 19.10
C ASN A 147 -9.46 10.87 20.03
N PRO A 148 -9.58 11.79 21.01
CA PRO A 148 -10.74 11.84 21.90
C PRO A 148 -12.10 11.96 21.19
N PHE A 149 -12.15 12.52 19.98
CA PHE A 149 -13.34 12.59 19.14
C PHE A 149 -13.40 11.48 18.10
N GLY A 150 -12.44 10.56 18.13
CA GLY A 150 -12.33 9.43 17.21
C GLY A 150 -13.20 8.25 17.62
N MET A 151 -13.23 7.25 16.74
CA MET A 151 -13.94 6.01 17.03
C MET A 151 -13.23 4.81 16.41
N VAL A 152 -13.46 3.63 16.98
CA VAL A 152 -13.07 2.33 16.39
C VAL A 152 -14.33 1.67 15.86
N TYR A 153 -14.32 1.34 14.56
CA TYR A 153 -15.44 0.70 13.88
C TYR A 153 -15.11 -0.76 13.54
N LEU A 154 -15.69 -1.70 14.27
CA LEU A 154 -15.49 -3.13 14.08
C LEU A 154 -16.78 -3.75 13.53
N GLU A 155 -16.74 -4.18 12.25
CA GLU A 155 -17.89 -4.81 11.60
C GLU A 155 -18.02 -6.30 11.94
N GLY A 156 -16.93 -6.95 12.36
CA GLY A 156 -16.84 -8.40 12.43
C GLY A 156 -16.82 -9.04 11.04
N PHE A 157 -16.85 -10.36 11.01
CA PHE A 157 -16.93 -11.13 9.76
C PHE A 157 -18.36 -11.62 9.56
N LYS A 158 -18.92 -11.35 8.38
CA LYS A 158 -20.30 -11.68 8.04
C LYS A 158 -20.42 -12.06 6.57
N LYS A 159 -21.30 -12.99 6.26
CA LYS A 159 -21.66 -13.37 4.90
C LYS A 159 -23.15 -13.13 4.70
N TYR A 160 -23.50 -12.31 3.73
CA TYR A 160 -24.88 -12.10 3.27
C TYR A 160 -24.99 -12.61 1.85
N GLN A 161 -26.13 -13.24 1.54
CA GLN A 161 -26.44 -13.71 0.20
C GLN A 161 -27.87 -13.30 -0.17
N ILE A 162 -28.04 -12.81 -1.41
CA ILE A 162 -29.34 -12.52 -1.99
C ILE A 162 -29.81 -13.75 -2.72
N TYR A 163 -31.10 -14.12 -2.55
CA TYR A 163 -31.74 -15.21 -3.26
C TYR A 163 -32.79 -14.65 -4.21
N LEU A 164 -32.74 -15.04 -5.46
CA LEU A 164 -33.53 -14.49 -6.56
C LEU A 164 -34.67 -15.42 -7.00
N LYS A 165 -34.80 -16.61 -6.43
CA LYS A 165 -35.79 -17.63 -6.83
C LYS A 165 -37.20 -17.06 -6.99
N GLU A 166 -37.70 -16.38 -5.97
CA GLU A 166 -39.06 -15.85 -5.97
C GLU A 166 -39.22 -14.72 -7.00
N PHE A 167 -38.22 -13.86 -7.14
CA PHE A 167 -38.20 -12.82 -8.16
C PHE A 167 -38.29 -13.44 -9.57
N LEU A 168 -37.54 -14.48 -9.83
CA LEU A 168 -37.50 -15.17 -11.12
C LEU A 168 -38.84 -15.84 -11.44
N ILE A 169 -39.41 -16.54 -10.46
CA ILE A 169 -40.74 -17.19 -10.61
C ILE A 169 -41.83 -16.15 -10.92
N ASN A 170 -41.86 -15.04 -10.16
CA ASN A 170 -42.87 -13.99 -10.35
C ASN A 170 -42.74 -13.32 -11.74
N ASN A 171 -41.56 -13.25 -12.29
CA ASN A 171 -41.30 -12.71 -13.62
C ASN A 171 -41.33 -13.78 -14.74
N LYS A 172 -41.73 -15.02 -14.43
CA LYS A 172 -41.83 -16.15 -15.37
C LYS A 172 -40.50 -16.47 -16.05
N ILE A 173 -39.39 -16.26 -15.32
CA ILE A 173 -38.00 -16.58 -15.81
C ILE A 173 -37.64 -17.96 -15.29
N ASN A 174 -37.39 -18.90 -16.20
CA ASN A 174 -36.95 -20.24 -15.86
C ASN A 174 -35.40 -20.28 -15.92
N VAL A 175 -34.77 -20.72 -14.83
CA VAL A 175 -33.31 -20.92 -14.74
C VAL A 175 -33.04 -22.42 -14.63
N ASN A 176 -32.27 -22.94 -15.58
CA ASN A 176 -31.80 -24.31 -15.54
C ASN A 176 -30.36 -24.32 -15.05
N THR A 177 -30.10 -24.99 -13.95
CA THR A 177 -28.77 -25.12 -13.35
C THR A 177 -28.28 -26.54 -13.44
N PHE A 178 -26.98 -26.69 -13.70
CA PHE A 178 -26.31 -27.97 -13.71
C PHE A 178 -25.27 -27.97 -12.59
N VAL A 179 -25.52 -28.70 -11.51
CA VAL A 179 -24.66 -28.76 -10.35
C VAL A 179 -24.15 -30.19 -10.17
N ALA A 180 -22.87 -30.34 -9.91
CA ALA A 180 -22.27 -31.61 -9.54
C ALA A 180 -21.53 -31.46 -8.19
N GLY A 181 -22.06 -32.09 -7.13
CA GLY A 181 -21.55 -32.07 -5.76
C GLY A 181 -22.32 -31.16 -4.82
N ASP A 182 -22.39 -31.57 -3.54
CA ASP A 182 -23.28 -31.02 -2.50
C ASP A 182 -22.84 -29.65 -1.98
N TYR A 183 -21.56 -29.28 -2.11
CA TYR A 183 -20.99 -28.02 -1.60
C TYR A 183 -20.80 -26.95 -2.69
N LYS A 184 -21.59 -27.01 -3.78
CA LYS A 184 -21.54 -26.02 -4.85
C LYS A 184 -22.72 -25.07 -4.78
N SER A 185 -22.71 -24.17 -3.82
CA SER A 185 -23.78 -23.23 -3.52
C SER A 185 -23.93 -22.06 -4.51
N ALA A 186 -23.03 -21.93 -5.51
CA ALA A 186 -23.04 -20.79 -6.44
C ALA A 186 -24.38 -20.64 -7.21
N THR A 187 -25.10 -21.71 -7.46
CA THR A 187 -26.41 -21.70 -8.15
C THR A 187 -27.58 -21.50 -7.25
N GLU A 188 -27.42 -21.64 -5.95
CA GLU A 188 -28.49 -21.51 -4.95
C GLU A 188 -29.13 -20.12 -4.97
N ILE A 189 -28.40 -19.10 -5.35
CA ILE A 189 -28.93 -17.74 -5.54
C ILE A 189 -30.13 -17.70 -6.50
N PHE A 190 -30.22 -18.65 -7.44
CA PHE A 190 -31.30 -18.73 -8.44
C PHE A 190 -32.32 -19.80 -8.11
N THR A 191 -31.95 -20.84 -7.38
CA THR A 191 -32.78 -22.03 -7.14
C THR A 191 -33.39 -22.11 -5.76
N ASN A 192 -32.80 -21.43 -4.78
CA ASN A 192 -33.24 -21.47 -3.40
C ASN A 192 -33.79 -20.11 -2.94
N SER A 193 -34.62 -20.12 -1.90
CA SER A 193 -35.11 -18.91 -1.22
C SER A 193 -34.27 -18.57 0.01
N GLU A 194 -33.46 -19.51 0.46
CA GLU A 194 -32.52 -19.34 1.58
C GLU A 194 -31.27 -20.24 1.41
N MET A 195 -30.31 -20.03 2.27
CA MET A 195 -29.05 -20.79 2.32
C MET A 195 -29.30 -22.25 2.69
N SER A 196 -28.76 -23.19 1.92
CA SER A 196 -28.80 -24.63 2.26
C SER A 196 -28.06 -24.91 3.56
N LEU A 197 -28.25 -26.09 4.12
CA LEU A 197 -27.53 -26.54 5.31
C LEU A 197 -26.04 -26.69 5.04
N GLU A 198 -25.69 -27.17 3.86
CA GLU A 198 -24.33 -27.38 3.37
C GLU A 198 -23.61 -26.03 3.23
N ASP A 199 -24.26 -25.02 2.61
CA ASP A 199 -23.67 -23.68 2.48
C ASP A 199 -23.58 -22.97 3.83
N LYS A 200 -24.57 -23.16 4.74
CA LYS A 200 -24.50 -22.65 6.12
C LYS A 200 -23.30 -23.24 6.87
N GLN A 201 -23.06 -24.53 6.72
CA GLN A 201 -21.93 -25.21 7.37
C GLN A 201 -20.59 -24.72 6.79
N GLN A 202 -20.46 -24.67 5.47
CA GLN A 202 -19.26 -24.18 4.81
C GLN A 202 -18.96 -22.73 5.19
N SER A 203 -19.99 -21.86 5.18
CA SER A 203 -19.86 -20.47 5.57
C SER A 203 -19.47 -20.29 7.03
N LYS A 204 -19.99 -21.14 7.92
CA LYS A 204 -19.62 -21.13 9.33
C LYS A 204 -18.14 -21.50 9.53
N VAL A 205 -17.66 -22.56 8.87
CA VAL A 205 -16.24 -22.94 8.92
C VAL A 205 -15.37 -21.79 8.43
N PHE A 206 -15.67 -21.27 7.25
CA PHE A 206 -14.92 -20.14 6.68
C PHE A 206 -14.85 -18.93 7.61
N LEU A 207 -15.99 -18.53 8.23
CA LEU A 207 -16.04 -17.37 9.14
C LEU A 207 -15.39 -17.65 10.51
N THR A 208 -15.20 -18.92 10.88
CA THR A 208 -14.56 -19.29 12.14
C THR A 208 -13.03 -19.33 12.00
N ASP A 209 -12.55 -19.62 10.78
CA ASP A 209 -11.11 -19.71 10.47
C ASP A 209 -10.48 -18.35 10.12
N LEU A 210 -11.27 -17.26 10.09
CA LEU A 210 -10.81 -15.88 9.89
C LEU A 210 -10.38 -15.23 11.22
#